data_b5661b3e08ff82ab80fe0890041052e9
#
_entry.id   b5661b3e08ff82ab80fe0890041052e9
#
_cell.length_a   1.000
_cell.length_b   1.000
_cell.length_c   1.000
_cell.angle_alpha   90.00
_cell.angle_beta   90.00
_cell.angle_gamma   90.00
#
_symmetry.space_group_name_H-M   'P 1'
#
loop_
_entity.id
_entity.type
_entity.pdbx_description
1 polymer ?
#
loop_
_entity_poly.entity_id
_entity_poly.type
_entity_poly.pdbx_seq_one_letter_code
_entity_poly.pdbx_strand_id
1 'polypeptide(L)'
;MVEDRLKKFWADNPNGRIDTHIVHITDDGTCVTIKAEVFTGNEGDVFPKSSGIAQETKGQGGFANADAWMENCETSAIGRALANWMYQGSNKKRPSREEMSKSVKKN
;
A
#
# COMPACT_ATOMS: atom_id res chain seq x y z
N MET A 1 -10.63 0.74 6.36
CA MET A 1 -10.16 1.98 5.74
C MET A 1 -8.70 2.20 6.06
N VAL A 2 -8.01 2.87 5.18
CA VAL A 2 -6.57 3.12 5.36
C VAL A 2 -6.32 3.93 6.61
N GLU A 3 -7.15 4.91 6.90
CA GLU A 3 -6.99 5.74 8.10
C GLU A 3 -7.06 4.93 9.37
N ASP A 4 -7.93 3.93 9.42
CA ASP A 4 -8.04 3.06 10.59
C ASP A 4 -6.80 2.19 10.75
N ARG A 5 -6.30 1.69 9.63
CA ARG A 5 -5.07 0.90 9.63
C ARG A 5 -3.88 1.72 10.07
N LEU A 6 -3.80 2.96 9.60
CA LEU A 6 -2.74 3.88 9.99
C LEU A 6 -2.76 4.18 11.47
N LYS A 7 -3.94 4.46 12.00
CA LYS A 7 -4.08 4.73 13.44
C LYS A 7 -3.54 3.59 14.27
N LYS A 8 -3.94 2.38 13.91
CA LYS A 8 -3.50 1.20 14.62
C LYS A 8 -2.01 0.98 14.48
N PHE A 9 -1.49 1.16 13.27
CA PHE A 9 -0.07 1.01 13.01
C PHE A 9 0.75 1.96 13.89
N TRP A 10 0.37 3.25 13.93
CA TRP A 10 1.11 4.22 14.70
C TRP A 10 0.99 3.98 16.20
N ALA A 11 -0.15 3.47 16.66
CA ALA A 11 -0.32 3.12 18.06
C ALA A 11 0.61 1.97 18.45
N ASP A 12 0.74 0.98 17.57
CA ASP A 12 1.57 -0.19 17.84
C ASP A 12 3.05 0.07 17.60
N ASN A 13 3.37 1.01 16.73
CA ASN A 13 4.74 1.26 16.31
C ASN A 13 5.04 2.76 16.36
N PRO A 14 5.18 3.33 17.55
CA PRO A 14 5.37 4.79 17.69
C PRO A 14 6.64 5.31 17.01
N ASN A 15 7.63 4.45 16.82
CA ASN A 15 8.87 4.82 16.13
C ASN A 15 8.90 4.31 14.70
N GLY A 16 7.76 3.85 14.20
CA GLY A 16 7.68 3.31 12.86
C GLY A 16 7.84 4.35 11.78
N ARG A 17 7.95 3.85 10.56
CA ARG A 17 8.12 4.71 9.39
C ARG A 17 7.43 4.05 8.20
N ILE A 18 6.84 4.87 7.36
CA ILE A 18 6.27 4.42 6.09
C ILE A 18 6.90 5.29 5.01
N ASP A 19 7.64 4.65 4.11
CA ASP A 19 8.28 5.33 3.00
C ASP A 19 7.51 5.04 1.73
N THR A 20 7.30 6.05 0.90
CA THR A 20 6.66 5.87 -0.39
C THR A 20 7.62 6.32 -1.49
N HIS A 21 7.60 5.60 -2.61
CA HIS A 21 8.48 5.86 -3.74
C HIS A 21 7.69 5.78 -5.03
N ILE A 22 7.95 6.71 -5.93
CA ILE A 22 7.43 6.60 -7.28
C ILE A 22 8.32 5.62 -8.01
N VAL A 23 7.77 4.44 -8.32
CA VAL A 23 8.52 3.40 -9.03
C VAL A 23 8.57 3.70 -10.52
N HIS A 24 7.48 4.22 -11.04
CA HIS A 24 7.38 4.50 -12.46
C HIS A 24 6.33 5.58 -12.70
N ILE A 25 6.60 6.43 -13.65
CA ILE A 25 5.61 7.37 -14.14
C ILE A 25 5.75 7.39 -15.66
N THR A 26 4.63 7.40 -16.37
CA THR A 26 4.65 7.39 -17.82
C THR A 26 5.20 8.70 -18.37
N ASP A 27 5.70 8.67 -19.60
CA ASP A 27 6.32 9.84 -20.22
C ASP A 27 5.40 11.04 -20.26
N ASP A 28 4.10 10.80 -20.45
CA ASP A 28 3.12 11.89 -20.49
C ASP A 28 2.63 12.28 -19.10
N GLY A 29 3.09 11.61 -18.06
CA GLY A 29 2.72 11.96 -16.69
C GLY A 29 1.29 11.62 -16.30
N THR A 30 0.64 10.72 -17.03
CA THR A 30 -0.77 10.40 -16.78
C THR A 30 -0.98 9.12 -15.98
N CYS A 31 0.05 8.34 -15.78
CA CYS A 31 -0.07 7.09 -15.02
C CYS A 31 1.13 6.96 -14.11
N VAL A 32 0.89 6.66 -12.85
CA VAL A 32 1.95 6.54 -11.84
C VAL A 32 1.82 5.23 -11.09
N THR A 33 2.96 4.64 -10.76
CA THR A 33 3.05 3.46 -9.91
C THR A 33 3.84 3.85 -8.67
N ILE A 34 3.23 3.65 -7.50
CA ILE A 34 3.84 4.02 -6.23
C ILE A 34 3.98 2.78 -5.36
N LYS A 35 5.13 2.67 -4.70
CA LYS A 35 5.40 1.60 -3.76
C LYS A 35 5.50 2.20 -2.36
N ALA A 36 4.84 1.57 -1.39
CA ALA A 36 4.95 1.94 0.01
C ALA A 36 5.68 0.84 0.75
N GLU A 37 6.55 1.22 1.67
CA GLU A 37 7.31 0.29 2.52
C GLU A 37 7.11 0.65 3.97
N VAL A 38 6.86 -0.35 4.80
CA VAL A 38 6.50 -0.17 6.20
C VAL A 38 7.63 -0.68 7.09
N PHE A 39 8.04 0.15 8.05
CA PHE A 39 9.09 -0.18 9.01
C PHE A 39 8.57 0.01 10.42
N THR A 40 8.98 -0.86 11.34
CA THR A 40 8.53 -0.76 12.73
C THR A 40 9.36 0.21 13.56
N GLY A 41 10.56 0.53 13.11
CA GLY A 41 11.45 1.39 13.87
C GLY A 41 12.29 0.63 14.88
N ASN A 42 12.22 -0.68 14.89
CA ASN A 42 13.04 -1.49 15.79
C ASN A 42 14.46 -1.56 15.29
N GLU A 43 15.36 -1.70 16.25
CA GLU A 43 16.77 -1.88 15.93
C GLU A 43 16.95 -3.10 15.05
N GLY A 44 17.74 -2.96 14.00
CA GLY A 44 17.94 -4.03 13.04
C GLY A 44 16.89 -4.14 11.97
N ASP A 45 15.95 -3.20 11.94
CA ASP A 45 14.87 -3.16 10.96
C ASP A 45 15.39 -2.58 9.64
N VAL A 46 16.30 -3.32 9.00
CA VAL A 46 16.98 -2.87 7.78
C VAL A 46 16.06 -2.99 6.57
N PHE A 47 15.25 -4.03 6.56
CA PHE A 47 14.32 -4.27 5.45
C PHE A 47 12.91 -3.95 5.89
N PRO A 48 12.03 -3.53 4.95
CA PRO A 48 10.65 -3.26 5.31
C PRO A 48 9.94 -4.52 5.80
N LYS A 49 9.04 -4.35 6.73
CA LYS A 49 8.20 -5.45 7.22
C LYS A 49 7.19 -5.87 6.17
N SER A 50 6.78 -4.94 5.34
CA SER A 50 5.86 -5.22 4.24
C SER A 50 5.95 -4.10 3.22
N SER A 51 5.42 -4.36 2.04
CA SER A 51 5.31 -3.34 1.01
C SER A 51 4.01 -3.51 0.27
N GLY A 52 3.60 -2.46 -0.42
CA GLY A 52 2.41 -2.47 -1.24
C GLY A 52 2.61 -1.58 -2.44
N ILE A 53 2.01 -1.94 -3.56
CA ILE A 53 2.14 -1.20 -4.81
C ILE A 53 0.75 -0.83 -5.30
N ALA A 54 0.61 0.38 -5.78
CA ALA A 54 -0.63 0.85 -6.40
C ALA A 54 -0.30 1.58 -7.69
N GLN A 55 -1.22 1.53 -8.62
CA GLN A 55 -1.11 2.25 -9.89
C GLN A 55 -2.37 3.04 -10.10
N GLU A 56 -2.22 4.25 -10.60
CA GLU A 56 -3.35 5.13 -10.81
C GLU A 56 -3.14 5.89 -12.12
N THR A 57 -4.24 6.12 -12.84
CA THR A 57 -4.22 6.88 -14.08
C THR A 57 -5.00 8.18 -13.87
N LYS A 58 -4.42 9.29 -14.32
CA LYS A 58 -5.02 10.59 -14.18
C LYS A 58 -6.40 10.61 -14.80
N GLY A 59 -7.36 11.15 -14.06
CA GLY A 59 -8.72 11.29 -14.56
C GLY A 59 -9.60 10.07 -14.45
N GLN A 60 -9.04 8.94 -14.06
CA GLN A 60 -9.84 7.75 -13.82
C GLN A 60 -10.28 7.75 -12.36
N GLY A 61 -11.41 7.13 -12.07
CA GLY A 61 -11.93 7.10 -10.71
C GLY A 61 -12.90 8.23 -10.40
N GLY A 62 -13.31 9.00 -11.39
CA GLY A 62 -14.32 10.03 -11.26
C GLY A 62 -13.77 11.35 -10.76
N PHE A 63 -14.68 12.23 -10.37
CA PHE A 63 -14.34 13.59 -9.96
C PHE A 63 -13.41 13.65 -8.76
N ALA A 64 -13.61 12.76 -7.81
CA ALA A 64 -12.80 12.76 -6.60
C ALA A 64 -11.31 12.55 -6.90
N ASN A 65 -11.02 11.90 -8.02
CA ASN A 65 -9.65 11.57 -8.41
C ASN A 65 -9.05 12.54 -9.41
N ALA A 66 -9.83 13.53 -9.88
CA ALA A 66 -9.36 14.41 -10.95
C ALA A 66 -8.12 15.20 -10.57
N ASP A 67 -8.09 15.70 -9.32
CA ASP A 67 -6.98 16.55 -8.86
C ASP A 67 -6.05 15.85 -7.88
N ALA A 68 -6.53 14.79 -7.22
CA ALA A 68 -5.79 14.13 -6.15
C ALA A 68 -5.39 12.72 -6.51
N TRP A 69 -5.25 12.43 -7.80
CA TRP A 69 -5.01 11.06 -8.25
C TRP A 69 -3.68 10.49 -7.76
N MET A 70 -2.64 11.30 -7.67
CA MET A 70 -1.35 10.82 -7.16
C MET A 70 -1.42 10.56 -5.67
N GLU A 71 -2.08 11.45 -4.93
CA GLU A 71 -2.25 11.25 -3.50
C GLU A 71 -3.10 10.02 -3.20
N ASN A 72 -4.11 9.78 -4.01
CA ASN A 72 -4.94 8.59 -3.88
C ASN A 72 -4.13 7.34 -4.17
N CYS A 73 -3.22 7.41 -5.13
CA CYS A 73 -2.32 6.30 -5.44
C CYS A 73 -1.42 6.00 -4.25
N GLU A 74 -0.84 7.03 -3.65
CA GLU A 74 0.01 6.87 -2.48
C GLU A 74 -0.76 6.25 -1.32
N THR A 75 -1.96 6.75 -1.05
CA THR A 75 -2.81 6.21 0.01
C THR A 75 -3.15 4.74 -0.24
N SER A 76 -3.44 4.40 -1.48
CA SER A 76 -3.72 3.00 -1.83
C SER A 76 -2.51 2.11 -1.62
N ALA A 77 -1.32 2.59 -1.98
CA ALA A 77 -0.09 1.83 -1.78
C ALA A 77 0.15 1.59 -0.29
N ILE A 78 -0.03 2.61 0.54
CA ILE A 78 0.12 2.50 1.99
C ILE A 78 -0.88 1.49 2.54
N GLY A 79 -2.15 1.59 2.11
CA GLY A 79 -3.18 0.67 2.58
C GLY A 79 -2.85 -0.77 2.25
N ARG A 80 -2.31 -1.02 1.06
CA ARG A 80 -1.92 -2.36 0.66
C ARG A 80 -0.72 -2.86 1.45
N ALA A 81 0.25 -2.00 1.72
CA ALA A 81 1.41 -2.38 2.53
C ALA A 81 0.99 -2.79 3.94
N LEU A 82 0.10 -2.02 4.55
CA LEU A 82 -0.39 -2.33 5.89
C LEU A 82 -1.20 -3.62 5.89
N ALA A 83 -2.05 -3.80 4.89
CA ALA A 83 -2.86 -5.00 4.79
C ALA A 83 -2.01 -6.25 4.53
N ASN A 84 -0.92 -6.11 3.81
CA ASN A 84 -0.02 -7.23 3.53
C ASN A 84 0.72 -7.70 4.76
N TRP A 85 0.84 -6.86 5.76
CA TRP A 85 1.49 -7.25 7.02
C TRP A 85 0.46 -7.71 8.04
N MET A 86 -0.12 -6.81 8.82
CA MET A 86 -1.02 -7.19 9.91
C MET A 86 -2.29 -6.36 9.97
N TYR A 87 -2.33 -5.25 9.27
CA TYR A 87 -3.39 -4.27 9.43
C TYR A 87 -4.39 -4.36 8.29
N GLN A 88 -5.10 -5.49 8.27
CA GLN A 88 -6.01 -5.78 7.16
C GLN A 88 -7.35 -5.05 7.25
N GLY A 89 -7.59 -4.36 8.35
CA GLY A 89 -8.89 -3.76 8.54
C GLY A 89 -9.89 -4.84 8.90
N SER A 90 -11.13 -4.57 8.93
CA SER A 90 -12.21 -5.42 9.45
C SER A 90 -11.90 -6.92 9.50
N ASN A 91 -12.89 -7.75 9.55
CA ASN A 91 -12.71 -9.18 9.78
C ASN A 91 -12.26 -9.99 8.59
N LYS A 92 -12.13 -9.36 7.46
CA LYS A 92 -11.80 -10.10 6.25
C LYS A 92 -10.33 -10.38 6.16
N LYS A 93 -10.01 -11.60 5.84
CA LYS A 93 -8.64 -11.98 5.56
C LYS A 93 -8.35 -11.72 4.11
N ARG A 94 -7.15 -11.25 3.84
CA ARG A 94 -6.65 -11.26 2.49
C ARG A 94 -6.03 -12.61 2.22
N PRO A 95 -6.18 -13.14 1.01
CA PRO A 95 -5.46 -14.36 0.66
C PRO A 95 -3.97 -14.11 0.79
N SER A 96 -3.26 -15.06 1.36
CA SER A 96 -1.81 -14.98 1.42
C SER A 96 -1.26 -15.14 0.01
N ARG A 97 -0.01 -14.79 -0.17
CA ARG A 97 0.64 -14.98 -1.45
C ARG A 97 0.59 -16.45 -1.89
N GLU A 98 0.78 -17.36 -0.93
CA GLU A 98 0.72 -18.79 -1.23
C GLU A 98 -0.65 -19.21 -1.68
N GLU A 99 -1.68 -18.72 -1.02
CA GLU A 99 -3.06 -19.06 -1.40
C GLU A 99 -3.37 -18.56 -2.79
N MET A 100 -2.93 -17.37 -3.11
CA MET A 100 -3.13 -16.84 -4.45
C MET A 100 -2.40 -17.66 -5.50
N SER A 101 -1.18 -18.07 -5.20
CA SER A 101 -0.43 -18.92 -6.11
C SER A 101 -1.11 -20.25 -6.33
N LYS A 102 -1.63 -20.84 -5.27
CA LYS A 102 -2.36 -22.11 -5.38
C LYS A 102 -3.59 -21.97 -6.25
N SER A 103 -4.31 -20.88 -6.08
CA SER A 103 -5.49 -20.63 -6.90
C SER A 103 -5.13 -20.54 -8.37
N VAL A 104 -4.07 -19.84 -8.69
CA VAL A 104 -3.60 -19.71 -10.06
C VAL A 104 -3.19 -21.04 -10.62
N LYS A 105 -2.49 -21.85 -9.83
CA LYS A 105 -2.01 -23.15 -10.29
C LYS A 105 -3.13 -24.14 -10.56
N LYS A 106 -4.23 -24.01 -9.86
CA LYS A 106 -5.36 -24.90 -10.06
C LYS A 106 -6.10 -24.64 -11.36
N ASN A 107 -5.91 -23.49 -11.89
CA ASN A 107 -6.53 -23.12 -13.14
C ASN A 107 -5.64 -23.48 -14.32
#